data_f2e422698f36a7f12a35163eee352c85
#
_entry.id   f2e422698f36a7f12a35163eee352c85
#
_cell.length_a   1.000
_cell.length_b   1.000
_cell.length_c   1.000
_cell.angle_alpha   90.00
_cell.angle_beta   90.00
_cell.angle_gamma   90.00
#
_symmetry.space_group_name_H-M   'P 1'
#
loop_
_entity.id
_entity.type
_entity.pdbx_description
1 polymer ?
#
loop_
_entity_poly.entity_id
_entity_poly.type
_entity_poly.pdbx_seq_one_letter_code
_entity_poly.pdbx_strand_id
1 'polypeptide(L)'
;ELVGQCEDGYGCAYSATLAWRDANTPMPMQPNPRAVFEHLFGSVGSTETKARLQALRRDRSILDSVSEELNDLQRQLGRGDRSKLGGYLDSVRDIERRIQRAEQQTTRELPAFDQPAGVPATFAEHARLMFDLQVLAYQSDLTRVITFMVGREFSSRTYPEIGAPGGHHPLSHEHSQSSQDQLLRINVHHAEQFAYYLDRLRDTPDGDGSLLDQVLLYYGAGMAEGCLLYTSDAADERSSVDLGGR
;
A
#
# COMPACT_ATOMS: atom_id res chain seq x y z
N GLU A 1 8.09 5.67 3.01
CA GLU A 1 9.47 5.85 3.45
C GLU A 1 10.38 4.91 2.67
N LEU A 2 11.47 5.43 2.07
CA LEU A 2 12.47 4.61 1.39
C LEU A 2 13.18 3.74 2.44
N VAL A 3 13.53 2.52 2.07
CA VAL A 3 14.09 1.49 2.96
C VAL A 3 15.24 2.06 3.78
N GLY A 4 15.01 2.25 5.08
CA GLY A 4 16.04 2.58 6.06
C GLY A 4 16.79 1.33 6.53
N GLN A 5 17.59 1.49 7.57
CA GLN A 5 18.34 0.37 8.18
C GLN A 5 17.40 -0.76 8.62
N CYS A 6 17.83 -1.98 8.41
CA CYS A 6 17.16 -3.17 8.93
C CYS A 6 17.84 -3.57 10.23
N GLU A 7 17.08 -4.09 11.18
CA GLU A 7 17.66 -4.64 12.41
C GLU A 7 18.53 -5.86 12.12
N ASP A 8 19.63 -5.97 12.86
CA ASP A 8 20.48 -7.16 12.85
C ASP A 8 19.67 -8.37 13.35
N GLY A 9 19.57 -9.39 12.50
CA GLY A 9 18.88 -10.64 12.81
C GLY A 9 17.46 -10.80 12.23
N TYR A 10 16.85 -9.73 11.72
CA TYR A 10 15.54 -9.80 11.02
C TYR A 10 15.68 -9.37 9.58
N GLY A 11 15.05 -10.11 8.66
CA GLY A 11 14.99 -9.71 7.26
C GLY A 11 14.21 -8.39 7.09
N CYS A 12 14.71 -7.44 6.30
CA CYS A 12 14.05 -6.16 6.02
C CYS A 12 12.58 -6.30 5.59
N ALA A 13 12.24 -7.40 4.94
CA ALA A 13 10.88 -7.69 4.53
C ALA A 13 9.91 -7.80 5.71
N TYR A 14 10.35 -8.33 6.85
CA TYR A 14 9.50 -8.49 8.03
C TYR A 14 9.20 -7.17 8.74
N SER A 15 10.20 -6.30 8.86
CA SER A 15 10.05 -4.98 9.53
C SER A 15 9.40 -3.91 8.65
N ALA A 16 9.25 -4.17 7.35
CA ALA A 16 8.74 -3.22 6.37
C ALA A 16 7.43 -3.68 5.70
N THR A 17 6.69 -4.63 6.29
CA THR A 17 5.49 -5.19 5.68
C THR A 17 4.33 -5.25 6.67
N LEU A 18 3.16 -4.76 6.24
CA LEU A 18 1.87 -4.92 6.94
C LEU A 18 1.02 -6.02 6.31
N ALA A 19 1.27 -6.38 5.06
CA ALA A 19 0.48 -7.34 4.32
C ALA A 19 1.25 -8.65 4.12
N TRP A 20 0.58 -9.78 4.33
CA TRP A 20 1.14 -11.11 4.22
C TRP A 20 0.25 -11.97 3.32
N ARG A 21 0.86 -12.78 2.46
CA ARG A 21 0.13 -13.76 1.64
C ARG A 21 -0.28 -14.96 2.47
N ASP A 22 0.61 -15.38 3.34
CA ASP A 22 0.47 -16.47 4.30
C ASP A 22 1.38 -16.21 5.50
N ALA A 23 1.40 -17.10 6.49
CA ALA A 23 2.15 -16.94 7.74
C ALA A 23 3.67 -16.68 7.56
N ASN A 24 4.23 -17.00 6.40
CA ASN A 24 5.68 -16.93 6.15
C ASN A 24 6.06 -16.07 4.93
N THR A 25 5.09 -15.51 4.22
CA THR A 25 5.33 -14.80 2.95
C THR A 25 4.89 -13.33 3.07
N PRO A 26 5.81 -12.43 3.46
CA PRO A 26 5.51 -11.00 3.48
C PRO A 26 5.29 -10.47 2.06
N MET A 27 4.33 -9.57 1.89
CA MET A 27 4.10 -8.87 0.63
C MET A 27 5.02 -7.65 0.57
N PRO A 28 5.79 -7.46 -0.52
CA PRO A 28 6.68 -6.31 -0.65
C PRO A 28 5.88 -5.01 -0.66
N MET A 29 6.36 -4.00 0.07
CA MET A 29 5.80 -2.66 -0.01
C MET A 29 6.30 -1.93 -1.26
N GLN A 30 5.46 -1.04 -1.79
CA GLN A 30 5.81 -0.19 -2.93
C GLN A 30 5.78 1.29 -2.51
N PRO A 31 6.94 1.91 -2.25
CA PRO A 31 7.01 3.32 -1.83
C PRO A 31 7.02 4.32 -2.99
N ASN A 32 7.19 3.87 -4.22
CA ASN A 32 7.29 4.77 -5.38
C ASN A 32 5.90 4.99 -6.00
N PRO A 33 5.35 6.24 -5.96
CA PRO A 33 4.01 6.54 -6.48
C PRO A 33 3.86 6.19 -7.97
N ARG A 34 4.91 6.39 -8.77
CA ARG A 34 4.89 6.02 -10.20
C ARG A 34 4.71 4.52 -10.37
N ALA A 35 5.46 3.71 -9.62
CA ALA A 35 5.34 2.26 -9.70
C ALA A 35 3.98 1.77 -9.18
N VAL A 36 3.39 2.42 -8.16
CA VAL A 36 2.03 2.16 -7.70
C VAL A 36 1.02 2.47 -8.81
N PHE A 37 1.14 3.63 -9.46
CA PHE A 37 0.28 4.00 -10.58
C PHE A 37 0.38 2.98 -11.73
N GLU A 38 1.61 2.61 -12.13
CA GLU A 38 1.85 1.62 -13.19
C GLU A 38 1.29 0.25 -12.81
N HIS A 39 1.36 -0.14 -11.53
CA HIS A 39 0.77 -1.38 -11.03
C HIS A 39 -0.77 -1.39 -11.09
N LEU A 40 -1.40 -0.26 -10.78
CA LEU A 40 -2.86 -0.11 -10.78
C LEU A 40 -3.44 0.05 -12.19
N PHE A 41 -2.81 0.85 -13.04
CA PHE A 41 -3.36 1.31 -14.33
C PHE A 41 -2.58 0.86 -15.56
N GLY A 42 -1.44 0.20 -15.37
CA GLY A 42 -0.51 -0.16 -16.43
C GLY A 42 0.46 0.96 -16.81
N SER A 43 1.46 0.62 -17.60
CA SER A 43 2.58 1.51 -17.96
C SER A 43 2.23 2.56 -19.02
N VAL A 44 0.97 2.83 -19.29
CA VAL A 44 0.50 3.74 -20.36
C VAL A 44 0.62 5.22 -19.99
N GLY A 45 0.88 5.52 -18.72
CA GLY A 45 1.07 6.89 -18.24
C GLY A 45 -0.22 7.72 -18.13
N SER A 46 -1.40 7.12 -18.35
CA SER A 46 -2.69 7.82 -18.39
C SER A 46 -3.83 6.94 -17.87
N THR A 47 -4.83 7.57 -17.30
CA THR A 47 -6.11 6.94 -16.93
C THR A 47 -7.10 6.88 -18.11
N GLU A 48 -6.71 7.36 -19.30
CA GLU A 48 -7.55 7.36 -20.48
C GLU A 48 -7.99 5.94 -20.89
N THR A 49 -9.30 5.72 -20.98
CA THR A 49 -9.92 4.41 -21.23
C THR A 49 -9.41 3.75 -22.51
N LYS A 50 -9.25 4.50 -23.60
CA LYS A 50 -8.78 3.97 -24.89
C LYS A 50 -7.34 3.47 -24.83
N ALA A 51 -6.46 4.24 -24.20
CA ALA A 51 -5.06 3.89 -24.03
C ALA A 51 -4.89 2.64 -23.15
N ARG A 52 -5.66 2.56 -22.04
CA ARG A 52 -5.70 1.39 -21.14
C ARG A 52 -6.19 0.13 -21.85
N LEU A 53 -7.27 0.22 -22.63
CA LEU A 53 -7.77 -0.92 -23.41
C LEU A 53 -6.77 -1.42 -24.43
N GLN A 54 -6.03 -0.54 -25.10
CA GLN A 54 -5.00 -0.94 -26.05
C GLN A 54 -3.83 -1.66 -25.35
N ALA A 55 -3.41 -1.19 -24.17
CA ALA A 55 -2.40 -1.86 -23.37
C ALA A 55 -2.85 -3.27 -22.92
N LEU A 56 -4.05 -3.38 -22.37
CA LEU A 56 -4.61 -4.66 -21.92
C LEU A 56 -4.73 -5.67 -23.07
N ARG A 57 -5.13 -5.25 -24.26
CA ARG A 57 -5.19 -6.10 -25.45
C ARG A 57 -3.82 -6.60 -25.87
N ARG A 58 -2.79 -5.74 -25.79
CA ARG A 58 -1.41 -6.13 -26.10
C ARG A 58 -0.89 -7.13 -25.07
N ASP A 59 -1.11 -6.87 -23.77
CA ASP A 59 -0.66 -7.76 -22.70
C ASP A 59 -1.35 -9.11 -22.78
N ARG A 60 -2.64 -9.14 -23.12
CA ARG A 60 -3.38 -10.36 -23.39
C ARG A 60 -2.81 -11.14 -24.57
N SER A 61 -2.50 -10.47 -25.67
CA SER A 61 -1.91 -11.12 -26.86
C SER A 61 -0.55 -11.80 -26.57
N ILE A 62 0.29 -11.15 -25.74
CA ILE A 62 1.55 -11.72 -25.27
C ILE A 62 1.28 -12.94 -24.38
N LEU A 63 0.32 -12.85 -23.48
CA LEU A 63 -0.01 -13.92 -22.55
C LEU A 63 -0.61 -15.14 -23.26
N ASP A 64 -1.46 -14.91 -24.28
CA ASP A 64 -2.02 -15.97 -25.12
C ASP A 64 -0.87 -16.77 -25.81
N SER A 65 0.13 -16.07 -26.37
CA SER A 65 1.31 -16.71 -26.98
C SER A 65 2.12 -17.52 -25.97
N VAL A 66 2.38 -16.96 -24.77
CA VAL A 66 3.09 -17.68 -23.69
C VAL A 66 2.31 -18.90 -23.22
N SER A 67 0.98 -18.78 -23.11
CA SER A 67 0.10 -19.88 -22.68
C SER A 67 0.10 -21.04 -23.70
N GLU A 68 0.12 -20.73 -24.99
CA GLU A 68 0.23 -21.76 -26.06
C GLU A 68 1.57 -22.49 -25.95
N GLU A 69 2.70 -21.78 -25.87
CA GLU A 69 4.03 -22.39 -25.74
C GLU A 69 4.15 -23.28 -24.50
N LEU A 70 3.59 -22.84 -23.37
CA LEU A 70 3.59 -23.60 -22.12
C LEU A 70 2.74 -24.86 -22.19
N ASN A 71 1.58 -24.81 -22.86
CA ASN A 71 0.74 -25.97 -23.08
C ASN A 71 1.44 -27.00 -23.99
N ASP A 72 2.18 -26.53 -24.98
CA ASP A 72 2.98 -27.40 -25.85
C ASP A 72 4.13 -28.05 -25.09
N LEU A 73 4.85 -27.28 -24.27
CA LEU A 73 5.90 -27.77 -23.39
C LEU A 73 5.38 -28.84 -22.43
N GLN A 74 4.21 -28.57 -21.80
CA GLN A 74 3.58 -29.48 -20.84
C GLN A 74 3.26 -30.85 -21.45
N ARG A 75 2.92 -30.90 -22.76
CA ARG A 75 2.67 -32.16 -23.48
C ARG A 75 3.94 -32.98 -23.69
N GLN A 76 5.11 -32.36 -23.77
CA GLN A 76 6.39 -32.97 -23.99
C GLN A 76 7.10 -33.44 -22.72
N LEU A 77 6.72 -32.94 -21.55
CA LEU A 77 7.40 -33.19 -20.28
C LEU A 77 6.92 -34.45 -19.55
N GLY A 78 7.82 -35.06 -18.80
CA GLY A 78 7.54 -36.17 -17.88
C GLY A 78 6.75 -35.74 -16.64
N ARG A 79 6.24 -36.71 -15.85
CA ARG A 79 5.36 -36.44 -14.71
C ARG A 79 5.99 -35.52 -13.65
N GLY A 80 7.29 -35.65 -13.35
CA GLY A 80 7.96 -34.83 -12.32
C GLY A 80 8.09 -33.36 -12.73
N ASP A 81 8.41 -33.11 -13.99
CA ASP A 81 8.60 -31.75 -14.49
C ASP A 81 7.27 -31.03 -14.77
N ARG A 82 6.21 -31.80 -15.08
CA ARG A 82 4.84 -31.26 -15.17
C ARG A 82 4.38 -30.63 -13.83
N SER A 83 4.76 -31.21 -12.70
CA SER A 83 4.42 -30.66 -11.39
C SER A 83 5.09 -29.32 -11.13
N LYS A 84 6.35 -29.15 -11.54
CA LYS A 84 7.06 -27.87 -11.42
C LYS A 84 6.47 -26.79 -12.33
N LEU A 85 6.11 -27.18 -13.56
CA LEU A 85 5.46 -26.30 -14.51
C LEU A 85 4.05 -25.90 -14.06
N GLY A 86 3.38 -26.72 -13.23
CA GLY A 86 2.05 -26.44 -12.68
C GLY A 86 1.98 -25.11 -11.92
N GLY A 87 2.94 -24.85 -11.03
CA GLY A 87 3.01 -23.59 -10.29
C GLY A 87 3.21 -22.34 -11.18
N TYR A 88 3.95 -22.51 -12.28
CA TYR A 88 4.10 -21.44 -13.25
C TYR A 88 2.81 -21.19 -14.05
N LEU A 89 2.13 -22.24 -14.47
CA LEU A 89 0.83 -22.15 -15.14
C LEU A 89 -0.24 -21.52 -14.25
N ASP A 90 -0.23 -21.79 -12.95
CA ASP A 90 -1.14 -21.14 -12.01
C ASP A 90 -0.86 -19.65 -11.91
N SER A 91 0.41 -19.23 -11.94
CA SER A 91 0.79 -17.81 -12.00
C SER A 91 0.32 -17.13 -13.28
N VAL A 92 0.46 -17.80 -14.45
CA VAL A 92 -0.04 -17.30 -15.74
C VAL A 92 -1.56 -17.13 -15.69
N ARG A 93 -2.30 -18.11 -15.18
CA ARG A 93 -3.77 -18.02 -15.00
C ARG A 93 -4.19 -16.92 -14.05
N ASP A 94 -3.38 -16.60 -13.03
CA ASP A 94 -3.65 -15.48 -12.14
C ASP A 94 -3.52 -14.14 -12.88
N ILE A 95 -2.50 -14.00 -13.72
CA ILE A 95 -2.31 -12.83 -14.58
C ILE A 95 -3.48 -12.69 -15.56
N GLU A 96 -3.90 -13.78 -16.22
CA GLU A 96 -5.07 -13.77 -17.10
C GLU A 96 -6.34 -13.28 -16.39
N ARG A 97 -6.61 -13.78 -15.20
CA ARG A 97 -7.76 -13.33 -14.39
C ARG A 97 -7.68 -11.85 -14.04
N ARG A 98 -6.48 -11.34 -13.76
CA ARG A 98 -6.25 -9.92 -13.47
C ARG A 98 -6.50 -9.05 -14.71
N ILE A 99 -6.00 -9.46 -15.88
CA ILE A 99 -6.24 -8.77 -17.15
C ILE A 99 -7.75 -8.74 -17.46
N GLN A 100 -8.45 -9.88 -17.34
CA GLN A 100 -9.88 -9.96 -17.58
C GLN A 100 -10.69 -9.05 -16.65
N ARG A 101 -10.33 -8.98 -15.37
CA ARG A 101 -10.96 -8.03 -14.42
C ARG A 101 -10.68 -6.59 -14.81
N ALA A 102 -9.44 -6.27 -15.18
CA ALA A 102 -9.06 -4.93 -15.62
C ALA A 102 -9.81 -4.52 -16.91
N GLU A 103 -10.01 -5.44 -17.87
CA GLU A 103 -10.83 -5.19 -19.07
C GLU A 103 -12.27 -4.86 -18.70
N GLN A 104 -12.90 -5.61 -17.78
CA GLN A 104 -14.25 -5.37 -17.31
C GLN A 104 -14.42 -4.03 -16.58
N GLN A 105 -13.39 -3.63 -15.81
CA GLN A 105 -13.38 -2.38 -15.05
C GLN A 105 -13.05 -1.15 -15.93
N THR A 106 -12.39 -1.36 -17.08
CA THR A 106 -11.97 -0.27 -17.96
C THR A 106 -13.13 0.46 -18.64
N THR A 107 -14.35 -0.07 -18.59
CA THR A 107 -15.56 0.61 -19.06
C THR A 107 -15.98 1.80 -18.19
N ARG A 108 -15.48 1.91 -16.94
CA ARG A 108 -15.69 3.08 -16.08
C ARG A 108 -14.80 4.23 -16.53
N GLU A 109 -15.40 5.40 -16.73
CA GLU A 109 -14.64 6.65 -16.87
C GLU A 109 -13.96 6.94 -15.52
N LEU A 110 -12.63 7.04 -15.55
CA LEU A 110 -11.83 7.40 -14.39
C LEU A 110 -11.60 8.91 -14.39
N PRO A 111 -11.46 9.51 -13.19
CA PRO A 111 -10.98 10.89 -13.10
C PRO A 111 -9.64 11.02 -13.83
N ALA A 112 -9.45 12.14 -14.52
CA ALA A 112 -8.17 12.44 -15.15
C ALA A 112 -7.09 12.53 -14.04
N PHE A 113 -6.10 11.70 -14.14
CA PHE A 113 -4.97 11.68 -13.22
C PHE A 113 -3.69 11.42 -14.02
N ASP A 114 -2.75 12.33 -13.90
CA ASP A 114 -1.46 12.20 -14.57
C ASP A 114 -0.53 11.25 -13.82
N GLN A 115 0.22 10.47 -14.58
CA GLN A 115 1.21 9.57 -13.99
C GLN A 115 2.24 10.37 -13.17
N PRO A 116 2.48 10.00 -11.90
CA PRO A 116 3.50 10.63 -11.09
C PRO A 116 4.89 10.54 -11.72
N ALA A 117 5.65 11.62 -11.70
CA ALA A 117 7.01 11.66 -12.24
C ALA A 117 8.00 10.83 -11.41
N GLY A 118 7.72 10.64 -10.12
CA GLY A 118 8.59 9.91 -9.19
C GLY A 118 8.16 10.12 -7.74
N VAL A 119 9.12 10.02 -6.81
CA VAL A 119 8.90 10.28 -5.39
C VAL A 119 9.05 11.77 -5.12
N PRO A 120 8.01 12.44 -4.55
CA PRO A 120 8.09 13.84 -4.15
C PRO A 120 9.18 14.11 -3.11
N ALA A 121 9.65 15.37 -3.05
CA ALA A 121 10.76 15.76 -2.19
C ALA A 121 10.36 15.80 -0.70
N THR A 122 9.15 16.23 -0.38
CA THR A 122 8.66 16.31 0.99
C THR A 122 7.85 15.09 1.39
N PHE A 123 7.82 14.82 2.69
CA PHE A 123 7.00 13.74 3.24
C PHE A 123 5.50 13.96 2.97
N ALA A 124 5.02 15.19 3.20
CA ALA A 124 3.62 15.52 3.02
C ALA A 124 3.15 15.33 1.58
N GLU A 125 3.91 15.82 0.59
CA GLU A 125 3.59 15.64 -0.82
C GLU A 125 3.58 14.14 -1.20
N HIS A 126 4.55 13.38 -0.71
CA HIS A 126 4.62 11.94 -0.96
C HIS A 126 3.42 11.20 -0.35
N ALA A 127 3.11 11.45 0.91
CA ALA A 127 1.99 10.82 1.60
C ALA A 127 0.65 11.15 0.92
N ARG A 128 0.41 12.43 0.59
CA ARG A 128 -0.81 12.87 -0.10
C ARG A 128 -0.97 12.24 -1.46
N LEU A 129 0.11 12.19 -2.26
CA LEU A 129 0.08 11.55 -3.57
C LEU A 129 -0.25 10.05 -3.45
N MET A 130 0.30 9.36 -2.46
CA MET A 130 -0.04 7.96 -2.19
C MET A 130 -1.49 7.79 -1.73
N PHE A 131 -2.04 8.70 -0.95
CA PHE A 131 -3.45 8.70 -0.57
C PHE A 131 -4.36 8.99 -1.79
N ASP A 132 -4.00 9.92 -2.66
CA ASP A 132 -4.75 10.16 -3.90
C ASP A 132 -4.80 8.92 -4.80
N LEU A 133 -3.70 8.16 -4.90
CA LEU A 133 -3.67 6.90 -5.62
C LEU A 133 -4.57 5.83 -4.99
N GLN A 134 -4.69 5.81 -3.65
CA GLN A 134 -5.61 4.90 -2.95
C GLN A 134 -7.08 5.27 -3.22
N VAL A 135 -7.43 6.56 -3.16
CA VAL A 135 -8.77 7.04 -3.52
C VAL A 135 -9.10 6.64 -4.95
N LEU A 136 -8.18 6.86 -5.88
CA LEU A 136 -8.35 6.51 -7.28
C LEU A 136 -8.51 4.99 -7.48
N ALA A 137 -7.79 4.16 -6.70
CA ALA A 137 -7.92 2.70 -6.73
C ALA A 137 -9.30 2.23 -6.25
N TYR A 138 -9.87 2.87 -5.23
CA TYR A 138 -11.25 2.61 -4.78
C TYR A 138 -12.28 3.06 -5.81
N GLN A 139 -12.18 4.29 -6.34
CA GLN A 139 -13.09 4.79 -7.38
C GLN A 139 -13.11 3.88 -8.62
N SER A 140 -11.97 3.28 -8.92
CA SER A 140 -11.79 2.38 -10.06
C SER A 140 -12.22 0.94 -9.78
N ASP A 141 -12.60 0.61 -8.53
CA ASP A 141 -12.88 -0.74 -8.05
C ASP A 141 -11.74 -1.74 -8.34
N LEU A 142 -10.49 -1.26 -8.34
CA LEU A 142 -9.30 -2.08 -8.58
C LEU A 142 -8.93 -2.91 -7.36
N THR A 143 -9.22 -2.39 -6.18
CA THR A 143 -9.02 -3.08 -4.90
C THR A 143 -10.04 -2.62 -3.88
N ARG A 144 -10.31 -3.46 -2.87
CA ARG A 144 -11.18 -3.15 -1.72
C ARG A 144 -10.43 -3.22 -0.40
N VAL A 145 -9.16 -3.63 -0.44
CA VAL A 145 -8.31 -3.72 0.75
C VAL A 145 -6.97 -3.10 0.45
N ILE A 146 -6.58 -2.13 1.27
CA ILE A 146 -5.29 -1.45 1.18
C ILE A 146 -4.65 -1.46 2.56
N THR A 147 -3.38 -1.80 2.62
CA THR A 147 -2.53 -1.57 3.78
C THR A 147 -1.50 -0.50 3.44
N PHE A 148 -1.32 0.46 4.32
CA PHE A 148 -0.43 1.60 4.09
C PHE A 148 0.37 1.94 5.35
N MET A 149 1.68 1.91 5.24
CA MET A 149 2.59 2.26 6.32
C MET A 149 3.02 3.72 6.15
N VAL A 150 2.46 4.61 6.94
CA VAL A 150 2.78 6.06 6.91
C VAL A 150 4.21 6.30 7.35
N GLY A 151 4.65 5.63 8.42
CA GLY A 151 6.01 5.61 8.92
C GLY A 151 6.38 4.22 9.40
N ARG A 152 7.67 3.90 9.42
CA ARG A 152 8.18 2.62 9.94
C ARG A 152 8.46 2.75 11.43
N GLU A 153 8.34 1.66 12.18
CA GLU A 153 8.66 1.62 13.61
C GLU A 153 10.11 2.08 13.89
N PHE A 154 11.06 1.64 13.08
CA PHE A 154 12.47 2.03 13.16
C PHE A 154 12.81 3.22 12.28
N SER A 155 11.89 4.17 12.11
CA SER A 155 12.12 5.33 11.26
C SER A 155 13.13 6.29 11.89
N SER A 156 14.26 6.48 11.22
CA SER A 156 15.21 7.56 11.51
C SER A 156 14.94 8.82 10.66
N ARG A 157 13.78 8.88 10.00
CA ARG A 157 13.40 10.04 9.21
C ARG A 157 13.29 11.27 10.10
N THR A 158 13.83 12.37 9.61
CA THR A 158 13.76 13.70 10.24
C THR A 158 12.74 14.57 9.51
N TYR A 159 12.17 15.53 10.22
CA TYR A 159 11.15 16.45 9.70
C TYR A 159 11.53 17.90 10.04
N PRO A 160 12.62 18.42 9.44
CA PRO A 160 13.11 19.78 9.76
C PRO A 160 12.11 20.86 9.38
N GLU A 161 11.27 20.62 8.37
CA GLU A 161 10.21 21.53 7.91
C GLU A 161 9.15 21.83 8.96
N ILE A 162 8.96 20.94 9.95
CA ILE A 162 8.05 21.13 11.08
C ILE A 162 8.78 21.36 12.41
N GLY A 163 10.10 21.64 12.35
CA GLY A 163 10.91 21.84 13.53
C GLY A 163 11.20 20.58 14.35
N ALA A 164 11.25 19.42 13.70
CA ALA A 164 11.62 18.14 14.28
C ALA A 164 12.85 17.55 13.56
N PRO A 165 14.07 18.04 13.86
CA PRO A 165 15.30 17.58 13.23
C PRO A 165 15.77 16.21 13.73
N GLY A 166 15.24 15.69 14.83
CA GLY A 166 15.52 14.33 15.32
C GLY A 166 14.73 13.27 14.56
N GLY A 167 15.28 12.06 14.48
CA GLY A 167 14.59 10.91 13.90
C GLY A 167 13.49 10.40 14.86
N HIS A 168 12.35 9.98 14.33
CA HIS A 168 11.21 9.54 15.15
C HIS A 168 11.59 8.44 16.16
N HIS A 169 12.21 7.35 15.70
CA HIS A 169 12.58 6.22 16.56
C HIS A 169 13.58 6.61 17.66
N PRO A 170 14.72 7.27 17.38
CA PRO A 170 15.60 7.75 18.45
C PRO A 170 14.89 8.65 19.46
N LEU A 171 14.05 9.59 19.00
CA LEU A 171 13.30 10.49 19.89
C LEU A 171 12.33 9.72 20.80
N SER A 172 11.76 8.59 20.36
CA SER A 172 10.83 7.80 21.18
C SER A 172 11.48 7.12 22.39
N HIS A 173 12.81 6.99 22.41
CA HIS A 173 13.59 6.49 23.55
C HIS A 173 14.10 7.59 24.48
N GLU A 174 13.86 8.86 24.16
CA GLU A 174 14.30 9.99 24.95
C GLU A 174 13.13 10.59 25.74
N HIS A 175 13.39 10.92 27.03
CA HIS A 175 12.37 11.48 27.93
C HIS A 175 12.50 12.99 28.15
N SER A 176 13.38 13.66 27.36
CA SER A 176 13.51 15.11 27.47
C SER A 176 12.27 15.83 26.92
N GLN A 177 11.92 16.99 27.50
CA GLN A 177 10.82 17.80 27.01
C GLN A 177 10.98 18.13 25.51
N SER A 178 12.21 18.44 25.09
CA SER A 178 12.51 18.73 23.68
C SER A 178 12.20 17.56 22.75
N SER A 179 12.51 16.32 23.16
CA SER A 179 12.24 15.12 22.37
C SER A 179 10.75 14.81 22.30
N GLN A 180 10.04 14.99 23.40
CA GLN A 180 8.57 14.85 23.45
C GLN A 180 7.88 15.90 22.57
N ASP A 181 8.33 17.15 22.59
CA ASP A 181 7.79 18.22 21.73
C ASP A 181 8.01 17.91 20.23
N GLN A 182 9.15 17.33 19.87
CA GLN A 182 9.42 16.90 18.50
C GLN A 182 8.53 15.72 18.10
N LEU A 183 8.38 14.71 18.95
CA LEU A 183 7.48 13.57 18.71
C LEU A 183 6.04 14.03 18.52
N LEU A 184 5.56 14.94 19.37
CA LEU A 184 4.23 15.52 19.24
C LEU A 184 4.04 16.16 17.86
N ARG A 185 5.02 16.98 17.42
CA ARG A 185 4.96 17.62 16.09
C ARG A 185 4.90 16.58 14.97
N ILE A 186 5.70 15.51 15.04
CA ILE A 186 5.71 14.43 14.04
C ILE A 186 4.34 13.72 14.02
N ASN A 187 3.79 13.39 15.20
CA ASN A 187 2.51 12.70 15.28
C ASN A 187 1.36 13.58 14.77
N VAL A 188 1.34 14.87 15.11
CA VAL A 188 0.37 15.83 14.55
C VAL A 188 0.52 15.92 13.04
N HIS A 189 1.74 16.00 12.53
CA HIS A 189 1.99 16.06 11.09
C HIS A 189 1.50 14.80 10.36
N HIS A 190 1.69 13.61 10.93
CA HIS A 190 1.12 12.36 10.37
C HIS A 190 -0.40 12.36 10.41
N ALA A 191 -1.01 12.81 11.52
CA ALA A 191 -2.46 12.92 11.65
C ALA A 191 -3.06 13.91 10.65
N GLU A 192 -2.39 15.02 10.35
CA GLU A 192 -2.80 15.97 9.31
C GLU A 192 -2.80 15.32 7.91
N GLN A 193 -1.83 14.46 7.60
CA GLN A 193 -1.84 13.75 6.32
C GLN A 193 -2.98 12.73 6.27
N PHE A 194 -3.28 12.07 7.38
CA PHE A 194 -4.42 11.16 7.46
C PHE A 194 -5.76 11.93 7.37
N ALA A 195 -5.87 13.10 7.99
CA ALA A 195 -7.04 13.98 7.85
C ALA A 195 -7.25 14.39 6.37
N TYR A 196 -6.18 14.73 5.65
CA TYR A 196 -6.25 14.97 4.21
C TYR A 196 -6.86 13.77 3.47
N TYR A 197 -6.47 12.54 3.80
CA TYR A 197 -7.03 11.34 3.21
C TYR A 197 -8.53 11.18 3.48
N LEU A 198 -8.96 11.44 4.72
CA LEU A 198 -10.38 11.42 5.09
C LEU A 198 -11.18 12.46 4.30
N ASP A 199 -10.65 13.68 4.14
CA ASP A 199 -11.27 14.71 3.32
C ASP A 199 -11.41 14.26 1.87
N ARG A 200 -10.36 13.66 1.29
CA ARG A 200 -10.40 13.11 -0.08
C ARG A 200 -11.47 12.03 -0.25
N LEU A 201 -11.59 11.12 0.71
CA LEU A 201 -12.62 10.07 0.69
C LEU A 201 -14.03 10.67 0.84
N ARG A 202 -14.21 11.65 1.73
CA ARG A 202 -15.49 12.34 1.94
C ARG A 202 -15.93 13.11 0.69
N ASP A 203 -14.99 13.79 0.05
CA ASP A 203 -15.28 14.64 -1.11
C ASP A 203 -15.39 13.83 -2.42
N THR A 204 -15.20 12.52 -2.37
CA THR A 204 -15.33 11.60 -3.51
C THR A 204 -16.69 10.90 -3.48
N PRO A 205 -17.61 11.21 -4.44
CA PRO A 205 -18.93 10.57 -4.48
C PRO A 205 -18.85 9.07 -4.74
N ASP A 206 -19.69 8.28 -4.04
CA ASP A 206 -19.92 6.86 -4.30
C ASP A 206 -21.38 6.50 -4.00
N GLY A 207 -22.14 6.16 -5.06
CA GLY A 207 -23.58 5.94 -4.96
C GLY A 207 -24.33 7.17 -4.44
N ASP A 208 -25.13 7.00 -3.42
CA ASP A 208 -25.91 8.05 -2.76
C ASP A 208 -25.12 8.81 -1.66
N GLY A 209 -23.84 8.47 -1.45
CA GLY A 209 -22.97 9.03 -0.43
C GLY A 209 -21.58 9.34 -0.94
N SER A 210 -20.60 9.16 -0.08
CA SER A 210 -19.19 9.33 -0.37
C SER A 210 -18.41 8.02 -0.19
N LEU A 211 -17.18 7.95 -0.69
CA LEU A 211 -16.30 6.82 -0.42
C LEU A 211 -16.08 6.63 1.08
N LEU A 212 -16.05 7.70 1.87
CA LEU A 212 -15.86 7.63 3.32
C LEU A 212 -17.00 6.85 4.00
N ASP A 213 -18.22 6.93 3.49
CA ASP A 213 -19.39 6.20 4.02
C ASP A 213 -19.34 4.69 3.73
N GLN A 214 -18.50 4.27 2.77
CA GLN A 214 -18.42 2.88 2.29
C GLN A 214 -17.13 2.15 2.72
N VAL A 215 -16.19 2.83 3.39
CA VAL A 215 -14.90 2.24 3.80
C VAL A 215 -14.82 2.06 5.31
N LEU A 216 -14.16 0.99 5.73
CA LEU A 216 -13.71 0.81 7.10
C LEU A 216 -12.23 1.18 7.17
N LEU A 217 -11.89 2.17 7.99
CA LEU A 217 -10.53 2.66 8.18
C LEU A 217 -10.03 2.29 9.57
N TYR A 218 -8.82 1.77 9.63
CA TYR A 218 -8.07 1.60 10.86
C TYR A 218 -6.78 2.41 10.76
N TYR A 219 -6.55 3.31 11.72
CA TYR A 219 -5.35 4.11 11.83
C TYR A 219 -4.77 3.96 13.24
N GLY A 220 -3.50 3.64 13.35
CA GLY A 220 -2.85 3.42 14.63
C GLY A 220 -1.36 3.16 14.50
N ALA A 221 -0.73 2.86 15.63
CA ALA A 221 0.67 2.45 15.74
C ALA A 221 0.77 1.04 16.34
N GLY A 222 1.88 0.36 16.09
CA GLY A 222 2.15 -0.97 16.63
C GLY A 222 2.46 -0.96 18.14
N MET A 223 2.93 0.19 18.66
CA MET A 223 3.25 0.37 20.08
C MET A 223 2.70 1.68 20.61
N ALA A 224 2.17 1.66 21.83
CA ALA A 224 1.70 2.85 22.51
C ALA A 224 2.85 3.65 23.17
N GLU A 225 3.89 2.94 23.63
CA GLU A 225 5.05 3.51 24.32
C GLU A 225 6.34 2.80 23.90
N GLY A 226 7.23 3.50 23.21
CA GLY A 226 8.45 2.91 22.63
C GLY A 226 9.46 2.42 23.64
N CYS A 227 9.57 3.06 24.80
CA CYS A 227 10.50 2.68 25.86
C CYS A 227 10.06 1.45 26.67
N LEU A 228 8.76 1.32 26.86
CA LEU A 228 8.19 0.28 27.71
C LEU A 228 7.72 -0.93 26.90
N LEU A 229 7.86 -0.89 25.59
CA LEU A 229 7.43 -1.93 24.63
C LEU A 229 5.96 -2.35 24.80
N TYR A 230 5.11 -1.46 25.30
CA TYR A 230 3.68 -1.70 25.36
C TYR A 230 3.10 -1.71 23.96
N THR A 231 2.45 -2.81 23.64
CA THR A 231 1.68 -2.93 22.39
C THR A 231 0.30 -2.34 22.59
N SER A 232 -0.28 -1.77 21.53
CA SER A 232 -1.66 -1.31 21.52
C SER A 232 -2.61 -2.47 21.20
N ASP A 233 -2.42 -3.63 21.85
CA ASP A 233 -3.34 -4.74 21.64
C ASP A 233 -4.55 -4.64 22.60
N ALA A 234 -5.67 -5.23 22.21
CA ALA A 234 -6.90 -5.24 23.00
C ALA A 234 -6.76 -5.98 24.35
N ALA A 235 -5.71 -6.77 24.54
CA ALA A 235 -5.42 -7.45 25.80
C ALA A 235 -4.75 -6.52 26.82
N ASP A 236 -3.97 -5.54 26.37
CA ASP A 236 -3.35 -4.53 27.24
C ASP A 236 -4.32 -3.42 27.64
N GLU A 237 -5.39 -3.24 26.87
CA GLU A 237 -6.43 -2.22 27.08
C GLU A 237 -7.59 -2.68 27.98
N ARG A 238 -7.39 -3.63 28.88
CA ARG A 238 -8.43 -4.10 29.80
C ARG A 238 -9.07 -2.98 30.65
N SER A 239 -8.39 -1.85 30.79
CA SER A 239 -8.90 -0.68 31.48
C SER A 239 -9.76 0.22 30.62
N SER A 240 -9.66 0.18 29.27
CA SER A 240 -10.45 0.99 28.35
C SER A 240 -11.72 0.30 27.86
N VAL A 241 -11.74 -1.02 27.84
CA VAL A 241 -12.92 -1.82 27.43
C VAL A 241 -14.05 -1.76 28.46
N ASP A 242 -13.76 -1.43 29.72
CA ASP A 242 -14.76 -1.35 30.79
C ASP A 242 -15.60 -0.05 30.77
N LEU A 243 -15.33 0.87 29.85
CA LEU A 243 -16.10 2.11 29.69
C LEU A 243 -17.31 1.98 28.75
N GLY A 244 -17.48 0.85 28.08
CA GLY A 244 -18.59 0.55 27.16
C GLY A 244 -19.74 -0.30 27.72
N GLY A 245 -19.64 -0.75 28.96
CA GLY A 245 -20.59 -1.69 29.55
C GLY A 245 -21.54 -1.08 30.56
N ARG A 246 -22.41 -0.16 30.15
CA ARG A 246 -23.71 0.12 30.84
C ARG A 246 -24.72 0.71 29.88
#